data_f703537fc16f9ab79357274612af2734
#
_entry.id   f703537fc16f9ab79357274612af2734
#
_cell.length_a   1.000
_cell.length_b   1.000
_cell.length_c   1.000
_cell.angle_alpha   90.00
_cell.angle_beta   90.00
_cell.angle_gamma   90.00
#
_symmetry.space_group_name_H-M   'P 1'
#
loop_
_entity.id
_entity.type
_entity.pdbx_description
1 polymer ?
#
loop_
_entity_poly.entity_id
_entity_poly.type
_entity_poly.pdbx_seq_one_letter_code
_entity_poly.pdbx_strand_id
1 'polypeptide(L)'
;MTQKIRCAGFGGQGIVLMGKLISQAAMGEGRHTTFFPQYGAAMRGGTANCSVIVSESPIASPMVEDPDVALIMNGPSLDKFESTVKPGGWIFYNSSLIDRKVKRTDVHVVEVRANNIAEEVGSSKTANMVMLGAFAKKVGTVKLESLLAALDVQLEGKNEKIMNMNREAMKRGAQLVG
;
A
#
# COMPACT_ATOMS: atom_id res chain seq x y z
N MET A 1 2.19 17.66 -9.65
CA MET A 1 1.31 16.48 -9.81
C MET A 1 0.82 16.04 -8.44
N THR A 2 -0.46 15.68 -8.30
CA THR A 2 -1.05 15.21 -7.04
C THR A 2 -1.61 13.81 -7.23
N GLN A 3 -1.31 12.88 -6.32
CA GLN A 3 -1.86 11.53 -6.33
C GLN A 3 -2.51 11.19 -4.99
N LYS A 4 -3.69 10.61 -5.05
CA LYS A 4 -4.49 10.17 -3.92
C LYS A 4 -4.46 8.64 -3.84
N ILE A 5 -4.06 8.11 -2.71
CA ILE A 5 -3.85 6.68 -2.50
C ILE A 5 -4.74 6.19 -1.36
N ARG A 6 -5.39 5.05 -1.55
CA ARG A 6 -6.15 4.33 -0.53
C ARG A 6 -5.47 3.00 -0.23
N CYS A 7 -5.11 2.75 1.02
CA CYS A 7 -4.69 1.43 1.49
C CYS A 7 -5.84 0.84 2.33
N ALA A 8 -6.22 -0.40 2.08
CA ALA A 8 -7.34 -1.03 2.78
C ALA A 8 -7.14 -2.54 2.98
N GLY A 9 -7.60 -3.05 4.12
CA GLY A 9 -7.52 -4.45 4.51
C GLY A 9 -8.08 -4.71 5.89
N PHE A 10 -7.69 -5.83 6.50
CA PHE A 10 -8.01 -6.14 7.90
C PHE A 10 -7.03 -5.46 8.86
N GLY A 11 -7.50 -5.17 10.07
CA GLY A 11 -6.62 -4.85 11.20
C GLY A 11 -5.61 -5.98 11.40
N GLY A 12 -4.32 -5.64 11.54
CA GLY A 12 -3.23 -6.61 11.65
C GLY A 12 -2.49 -6.89 10.34
N GLN A 13 -3.01 -6.49 9.18
CA GLN A 13 -2.30 -6.60 7.89
C GLN A 13 -1.29 -5.48 7.63
N GLY A 14 -1.10 -4.57 8.58
CA GLY A 14 -0.15 -3.46 8.43
C GLY A 14 -0.60 -2.36 7.47
N ILE A 15 -1.90 -2.14 7.34
CA ILE A 15 -2.49 -1.16 6.40
C ILE A 15 -2.07 0.27 6.75
N VAL A 16 -2.14 0.63 8.03
CA VAL A 16 -1.74 1.97 8.51
C VAL A 16 -0.24 2.19 8.30
N LEU A 17 0.57 1.15 8.48
CA LEU A 17 2.00 1.19 8.21
C LEU A 17 2.30 1.44 6.73
N MET A 18 1.54 0.84 5.81
CA MET A 18 1.67 1.11 4.37
C MET A 18 1.52 2.60 4.08
N GLY A 19 0.44 3.22 4.55
CA GLY A 19 0.20 4.64 4.34
C GLY A 19 1.27 5.53 4.98
N LYS A 20 1.72 5.17 6.18
CA LYS A 20 2.80 5.89 6.87
C LYS A 20 4.12 5.86 6.08
N LEU A 21 4.50 4.70 5.55
CA LEU A 21 5.72 4.55 4.75
C LEU A 21 5.64 5.33 3.43
N ILE A 22 4.50 5.31 2.73
CA ILE A 22 4.30 6.12 1.52
C ILE A 22 4.46 7.60 1.85
N SER A 23 3.84 8.08 2.94
CA SER A 23 3.92 9.46 3.37
C SER A 23 5.36 9.86 3.73
N GLN A 24 6.06 9.04 4.50
CA GLN A 24 7.46 9.30 4.88
C GLN A 24 8.40 9.30 3.67
N ALA A 25 8.22 8.37 2.73
CA ALA A 25 8.99 8.32 1.49
C ALA A 25 8.78 9.60 0.66
N ALA A 26 7.53 10.04 0.51
CA ALA A 26 7.20 11.28 -0.21
C ALA A 26 7.82 12.52 0.44
N MET A 27 7.79 12.61 1.78
CA MET A 27 8.49 13.70 2.50
C MET A 27 10.00 13.66 2.27
N GLY A 28 10.60 12.46 2.28
CA GLY A 28 12.03 12.30 1.97
C GLY A 28 12.40 12.71 0.55
N GLU A 29 11.45 12.71 -0.38
CA GLU A 29 11.60 13.22 -1.75
C GLU A 29 11.26 14.73 -1.87
N GLY A 30 11.02 15.43 -0.76
CA GLY A 30 10.72 16.86 -0.73
C GLY A 30 9.30 17.23 -1.15
N ARG A 31 8.37 16.28 -1.11
CA ARG A 31 6.97 16.52 -1.50
C ARG A 31 6.05 16.73 -0.29
N HIS A 32 4.95 17.43 -0.55
CA HIS A 32 3.86 17.58 0.42
C HIS A 32 3.07 16.28 0.50
N THR A 33 2.64 15.91 1.72
CA THR A 33 1.85 14.70 1.93
C THR A 33 0.88 14.88 3.09
N THR A 34 -0.24 14.17 3.01
CA THR A 34 -1.15 13.96 4.13
C THR A 34 -1.30 12.46 4.36
N PHE A 35 -1.47 12.09 5.61
CA PHE A 35 -1.73 10.71 6.02
C PHE A 35 -2.94 10.71 6.96
N PHE A 36 -4.00 10.02 6.58
CA PHE A 36 -5.25 9.97 7.32
C PHE A 36 -5.70 8.54 7.54
N PRO A 37 -5.39 7.93 8.72
CA PRO A 37 -5.85 6.59 9.07
C PRO A 37 -7.33 6.61 9.47
N GLN A 38 -8.06 5.56 9.08
CA GLN A 38 -9.45 5.32 9.46
C GLN A 38 -9.58 3.91 10.03
N TYR A 39 -10.10 3.84 11.24
CA TYR A 39 -10.35 2.57 11.94
C TYR A 39 -11.84 2.27 11.96
N GLY A 40 -12.23 1.04 11.64
CA GLY A 40 -13.58 0.54 11.87
C GLY A 40 -13.87 0.33 13.36
N ALA A 41 -15.15 0.12 13.71
CA ALA A 41 -15.62 -0.05 15.08
C ALA A 41 -15.02 -1.27 15.83
N ALA A 42 -14.43 -2.22 15.12
CA ALA A 42 -13.76 -3.40 15.68
C ALA A 42 -12.28 -3.41 15.27
N MET A 43 -11.38 -3.16 16.22
CA MET A 43 -9.93 -3.09 15.97
C MET A 43 -9.30 -4.45 15.63
N ARG A 44 -9.86 -5.58 16.04
CA ARG A 44 -9.38 -6.94 15.71
C ARG A 44 -10.36 -7.62 14.77
N GLY A 45 -9.90 -7.92 13.55
CA GLY A 45 -10.71 -8.54 12.50
C GLY A 45 -11.66 -7.59 11.78
N GLY A 46 -11.70 -6.30 12.16
CA GLY A 46 -12.43 -5.26 11.46
C GLY A 46 -11.63 -4.68 10.28
N THR A 47 -12.33 -3.95 9.40
CA THR A 47 -11.69 -3.26 8.27
C THR A 47 -10.86 -2.08 8.76
N ALA A 48 -9.62 -2.00 8.29
CA ALA A 48 -8.75 -0.85 8.45
C ALA A 48 -8.50 -0.23 7.08
N ASN A 49 -8.47 1.10 6.99
CA ASN A 49 -8.02 1.78 5.80
C ASN A 49 -7.30 3.07 6.15
N CYS A 50 -6.50 3.56 5.23
CA CYS A 50 -5.89 4.88 5.34
C CYS A 50 -5.82 5.53 3.96
N SER A 51 -5.80 6.85 3.97
CA SER A 51 -5.63 7.67 2.79
C SER A 51 -4.29 8.40 2.86
N VAL A 52 -3.60 8.48 1.74
CA VAL A 52 -2.40 9.27 1.58
C VAL A 52 -2.57 10.15 0.34
N ILE A 53 -2.23 11.41 0.47
CA ILE A 53 -2.11 12.31 -0.67
C ILE A 53 -0.64 12.69 -0.79
N VAL A 54 -0.10 12.58 -1.99
CA VAL A 54 1.27 13.02 -2.31
C VAL A 54 1.17 14.09 -3.37
N SER A 55 1.77 15.26 -3.14
CA SER A 55 1.64 16.43 -4.02
C SER A 55 2.94 17.24 -4.06
N GLU A 56 3.17 17.90 -5.19
CA GLU A 56 4.23 18.91 -5.35
C GLU A 56 3.83 20.27 -4.75
N SER A 57 2.54 20.46 -4.47
CA SER A 57 1.98 21.69 -3.89
C SER A 57 1.33 21.42 -2.53
N PRO A 58 1.14 22.42 -1.68
CA PRO A 58 0.43 22.29 -0.41
C PRO A 58 -0.96 21.67 -0.58
N ILE A 59 -1.35 20.82 0.38
CA ILE A 59 -2.58 20.05 0.35
C ILE A 59 -3.60 20.69 1.30
N ALA A 60 -4.75 21.11 0.78
CA ALA A 60 -5.77 21.79 1.54
C ALA A 60 -6.66 20.86 2.40
N SER A 61 -6.82 19.59 1.99
CA SER A 61 -7.66 18.62 2.71
C SER A 61 -7.06 17.23 2.63
N PRO A 62 -7.02 16.46 3.74
CA PRO A 62 -6.55 15.08 3.76
C PRO A 62 -7.59 14.07 3.27
N MET A 63 -8.80 14.50 2.95
CA MET A 63 -9.90 13.63 2.55
C MET A 63 -9.68 13.08 1.15
N VAL A 64 -9.90 11.78 1.00
CA VAL A 64 -9.83 11.07 -0.28
C VAL A 64 -11.13 10.30 -0.48
N GLU A 65 -11.95 10.75 -1.41
CA GLU A 65 -13.18 10.05 -1.81
C GLU A 65 -12.93 9.20 -3.05
N ASP A 66 -12.21 9.73 -4.00
CA ASP A 66 -11.89 9.20 -5.32
C ASP A 66 -10.36 8.98 -5.48
N PRO A 67 -9.80 7.88 -5.00
CA PRO A 67 -8.37 7.63 -5.11
C PRO A 67 -7.93 7.39 -6.55
N ASP A 68 -6.71 7.83 -6.86
CA ASP A 68 -6.02 7.49 -8.10
C ASP A 68 -5.45 6.06 -8.03
N VAL A 69 -5.12 5.60 -6.81
CA VAL A 69 -4.56 4.27 -6.55
C VAL A 69 -5.21 3.65 -5.32
N ALA A 70 -5.64 2.39 -5.43
CA ALA A 70 -6.09 1.57 -4.31
C ALA A 70 -5.15 0.37 -4.12
N LEU A 71 -4.65 0.19 -2.88
CA LEU A 71 -3.85 -0.95 -2.45
C LEU A 71 -4.71 -1.81 -1.52
N ILE A 72 -5.20 -2.94 -2.02
CA ILE A 72 -6.25 -3.74 -1.39
C ILE A 72 -5.69 -5.07 -0.89
N MET A 73 -5.78 -5.31 0.42
CA MET A 73 -5.20 -6.49 1.06
C MET A 73 -6.20 -7.61 1.36
N ASN A 74 -7.53 -7.36 1.26
CA ASN A 74 -8.55 -8.37 1.52
C ASN A 74 -9.82 -8.18 0.66
N GLY A 75 -10.66 -9.23 0.59
CA GLY A 75 -11.89 -9.25 -0.21
C GLY A 75 -12.90 -8.18 0.16
N PRO A 76 -13.31 -8.03 1.44
CA PRO A 76 -14.26 -7.00 1.86
C PRO A 76 -13.83 -5.58 1.51
N SER A 77 -12.54 -5.28 1.55
CA SER A 77 -12.00 -3.98 1.13
C SER A 77 -12.07 -3.79 -0.39
N LEU A 78 -11.88 -4.85 -1.17
CA LEU A 78 -12.10 -4.78 -2.62
C LEU A 78 -13.56 -4.47 -2.94
N ASP A 79 -14.50 -5.15 -2.28
CA ASP A 79 -15.93 -4.90 -2.45
C ASP A 79 -16.32 -3.45 -2.12
N LYS A 80 -15.71 -2.90 -1.08
CA LYS A 80 -16.00 -1.54 -0.61
C LYS A 80 -15.40 -0.45 -1.49
N PHE A 81 -14.16 -0.63 -1.95
CA PHE A 81 -13.38 0.46 -2.56
C PHE A 81 -13.18 0.36 -4.08
N GLU A 82 -13.48 -0.78 -4.70
CA GLU A 82 -13.33 -0.95 -6.14
C GLU A 82 -14.05 0.15 -6.94
N SER A 83 -15.28 0.47 -6.56
CA SER A 83 -16.09 1.47 -7.27
C SER A 83 -15.63 2.92 -7.06
N THR A 84 -14.81 3.18 -6.02
CA THR A 84 -14.37 4.54 -5.69
C THR A 84 -13.15 5.01 -6.45
N VAL A 85 -12.40 4.09 -7.05
CA VAL A 85 -11.20 4.43 -7.81
C VAL A 85 -11.57 5.21 -9.06
N LYS A 86 -10.83 6.28 -9.36
CA LYS A 86 -11.05 7.08 -10.56
C LYS A 86 -10.94 6.25 -11.85
N PRO A 87 -11.71 6.55 -12.89
CA PRO A 87 -11.45 6.00 -14.23
C PRO A 87 -9.99 6.27 -14.64
N GLY A 88 -9.33 5.25 -15.20
CA GLY A 88 -7.89 5.31 -15.51
C GLY A 88 -6.95 5.16 -14.31
N GLY A 89 -7.51 5.02 -13.11
CA GLY A 89 -6.73 4.76 -11.89
C GLY A 89 -6.21 3.33 -11.78
N TRP A 90 -5.58 3.01 -10.66
CA TRP A 90 -4.94 1.72 -10.41
C TRP A 90 -5.58 0.98 -9.23
N ILE A 91 -5.81 -0.31 -9.41
CA ILE A 91 -6.19 -1.22 -8.32
C ILE A 91 -5.14 -2.31 -8.21
N PHE A 92 -4.40 -2.30 -7.11
CA PHE A 92 -3.54 -3.41 -6.69
C PHE A 92 -4.32 -4.25 -5.69
N TYR A 93 -4.43 -5.55 -5.90
CA TYR A 93 -5.11 -6.40 -4.95
C TYR A 93 -4.33 -7.67 -4.63
N ASN A 94 -4.45 -8.12 -3.38
CA ASN A 94 -3.76 -9.29 -2.86
C ASN A 94 -4.44 -10.58 -3.33
N SER A 95 -4.00 -11.10 -4.45
CA SER A 95 -4.57 -12.32 -5.06
C SER A 95 -4.29 -13.60 -4.27
N SER A 96 -3.45 -13.56 -3.24
CA SER A 96 -3.29 -14.68 -2.31
C SER A 96 -4.52 -14.89 -1.42
N LEU A 97 -5.30 -13.84 -1.15
CA LEU A 97 -6.45 -13.85 -0.24
C LEU A 97 -7.77 -13.47 -0.91
N ILE A 98 -7.73 -12.95 -2.13
CA ILE A 98 -8.91 -12.47 -2.86
C ILE A 98 -9.13 -13.37 -4.06
N ASP A 99 -10.17 -14.18 -4.02
CA ASP A 99 -10.47 -15.19 -5.05
C ASP A 99 -11.12 -14.58 -6.31
N ARG A 100 -11.81 -13.43 -6.16
CA ARG A 100 -12.48 -12.79 -7.29
C ARG A 100 -11.58 -11.82 -8.03
N LYS A 101 -11.88 -11.61 -9.29
CA LYS A 101 -11.25 -10.56 -10.10
C LYS A 101 -11.92 -9.19 -9.87
N VAL A 102 -11.19 -8.13 -10.17
CA VAL A 102 -11.75 -6.79 -10.30
C VAL A 102 -12.77 -6.79 -11.44
N LYS A 103 -13.95 -6.21 -11.20
CA LYS A 103 -15.05 -6.18 -12.17
C LYS A 103 -14.96 -5.00 -13.15
N ARG A 104 -14.25 -3.96 -12.77
CA ARG A 104 -14.10 -2.75 -13.58
C ARG A 104 -13.12 -2.96 -14.73
N THR A 105 -13.47 -2.38 -15.88
CA THR A 105 -12.68 -2.44 -17.13
C THR A 105 -12.02 -1.11 -17.49
N ASP A 106 -12.34 -0.06 -16.75
CA ASP A 106 -11.85 1.31 -16.94
C ASP A 106 -10.72 1.71 -16.00
N VAL A 107 -10.10 0.73 -15.31
CA VAL A 107 -8.98 0.91 -14.40
C VAL A 107 -7.84 -0.05 -14.75
N HIS A 108 -6.63 0.30 -14.36
CA HIS A 108 -5.48 -0.60 -14.43
C HIS A 108 -5.50 -1.55 -13.23
N VAL A 109 -5.36 -2.84 -13.47
CA VAL A 109 -5.42 -3.87 -12.43
C VAL A 109 -4.08 -4.58 -12.31
N VAL A 110 -3.57 -4.69 -11.09
CA VAL A 110 -2.35 -5.43 -10.76
C VAL A 110 -2.66 -6.48 -9.70
N GLU A 111 -2.50 -7.74 -10.07
CA GLU A 111 -2.60 -8.86 -9.14
C GLU A 111 -1.28 -9.04 -8.41
N VAL A 112 -1.31 -8.96 -7.10
CA VAL A 112 -0.13 -9.14 -6.25
C VAL A 112 -0.37 -10.33 -5.33
N ARG A 113 0.36 -11.42 -5.53
CA ARG A 113 0.32 -12.60 -4.63
C ARG A 113 1.13 -12.35 -3.35
N ALA A 114 0.66 -11.36 -2.58
CA ALA A 114 1.43 -10.77 -1.50
C ALA A 114 1.78 -11.76 -0.39
N ASN A 115 0.81 -12.56 0.06
CA ASN A 115 1.05 -13.56 1.12
C ASN A 115 1.96 -14.69 0.65
N ASN A 116 1.78 -15.21 -0.58
CA ASN A 116 2.66 -16.24 -1.11
C ASN A 116 4.13 -15.78 -1.13
N ILE A 117 4.40 -14.58 -1.65
CA ILE A 117 5.75 -14.03 -1.67
C ILE A 117 6.28 -13.77 -0.26
N ALA A 118 5.44 -13.27 0.64
CA ALA A 118 5.81 -13.03 2.03
C ALA A 118 6.22 -14.33 2.76
N GLU A 119 5.49 -15.42 2.53
CA GLU A 119 5.83 -16.75 3.06
C GLU A 119 7.16 -17.27 2.50
N GLU A 120 7.41 -17.12 1.21
CA GLU A 120 8.69 -17.45 0.58
C GLU A 120 9.87 -16.67 1.17
N VAL A 121 9.65 -15.43 1.58
CA VAL A 121 10.65 -14.58 2.25
C VAL A 121 10.86 -14.98 3.71
N GLY A 122 9.88 -15.66 4.31
CA GLY A 122 9.99 -16.21 5.67
C GLY A 122 8.97 -15.67 6.68
N SER A 123 8.06 -14.77 6.28
CA SER A 123 7.01 -14.27 7.19
C SER A 123 5.82 -13.67 6.45
N SER A 124 4.65 -14.26 6.61
CA SER A 124 3.38 -13.74 6.08
C SER A 124 3.07 -12.30 6.53
N LYS A 125 3.69 -11.85 7.64
CA LYS A 125 3.55 -10.47 8.16
C LYS A 125 4.17 -9.42 7.24
N THR A 126 4.97 -9.81 6.24
CA THR A 126 5.60 -8.89 5.28
C THR A 126 4.80 -8.70 3.99
N ALA A 127 3.58 -9.24 3.90
CA ALA A 127 2.74 -9.13 2.71
C ALA A 127 2.44 -7.68 2.30
N ASN A 128 2.29 -6.78 3.26
CA ASN A 128 2.14 -5.35 3.02
C ASN A 128 3.37 -4.72 2.35
N MET A 129 4.58 -5.20 2.65
CA MET A 129 5.81 -4.73 2.00
C MET A 129 5.91 -5.22 0.55
N VAL A 130 5.44 -6.43 0.26
CA VAL A 130 5.32 -6.93 -1.12
C VAL A 130 4.40 -6.01 -1.94
N MET A 131 3.25 -5.65 -1.38
CA MET A 131 2.30 -4.74 -2.02
C MET A 131 2.91 -3.36 -2.29
N LEU A 132 3.64 -2.79 -1.32
CA LEU A 132 4.31 -1.50 -1.48
C LEU A 132 5.39 -1.52 -2.56
N GLY A 133 6.16 -2.61 -2.65
CA GLY A 133 7.17 -2.78 -3.70
C GLY A 133 6.55 -2.79 -5.09
N ALA A 134 5.47 -3.55 -5.28
CA ALA A 134 4.73 -3.58 -6.53
C ALA A 134 4.17 -2.19 -6.90
N PHE A 135 3.58 -1.49 -5.94
CA PHE A 135 3.06 -0.13 -6.12
C PHE A 135 4.16 0.86 -6.56
N ALA A 136 5.28 0.89 -5.84
CA ALA A 136 6.37 1.81 -6.14
C ALA A 136 6.92 1.58 -7.55
N LYS A 137 7.10 0.33 -7.94
CA LYS A 137 7.64 -0.03 -9.27
C LYS A 137 6.68 0.32 -10.39
N LYS A 138 5.38 0.06 -10.22
CA LYS A 138 4.39 0.16 -11.30
C LYS A 138 3.86 1.58 -11.50
N VAL A 139 3.60 2.30 -10.42
CA VAL A 139 3.03 3.66 -10.46
C VAL A 139 4.10 4.74 -10.36
N GLY A 140 5.13 4.51 -9.54
CA GLY A 140 6.22 5.46 -9.37
C GLY A 140 5.83 6.73 -8.60
N THR A 141 4.77 6.69 -7.80
CA THR A 141 4.38 7.81 -6.93
C THR A 141 5.52 8.19 -6.00
N VAL A 142 6.17 7.20 -5.42
CA VAL A 142 7.41 7.32 -4.63
C VAL A 142 8.42 6.30 -5.15
N LYS A 143 9.70 6.59 -5.01
CA LYS A 143 10.76 5.68 -5.41
C LYS A 143 10.85 4.48 -4.45
N LEU A 144 11.24 3.33 -4.97
CA LEU A 144 11.47 2.15 -4.13
C LEU A 144 12.54 2.40 -3.07
N GLU A 145 13.61 3.10 -3.42
CA GLU A 145 14.71 3.47 -2.52
C GLU A 145 14.21 4.35 -1.37
N SER A 146 13.29 5.27 -1.64
CA SER A 146 12.68 6.15 -0.63
C SER A 146 11.79 5.35 0.34
N LEU A 147 11.05 4.35 -0.16
CA LEU A 147 10.28 3.43 0.69
C LEU A 147 11.19 2.56 1.56
N LEU A 148 12.28 2.05 1.01
CA LEU A 148 13.28 1.28 1.77
C LEU A 148 13.93 2.13 2.86
N ALA A 149 14.27 3.38 2.58
CA ALA A 149 14.82 4.30 3.57
C ALA A 149 13.78 4.62 4.68
N ALA A 150 12.52 4.85 4.32
CA ALA A 150 11.44 5.04 5.29
C ALA A 150 11.22 3.80 6.16
N LEU A 151 11.30 2.60 5.57
CA LEU A 151 11.20 1.33 6.28
C LEU A 151 12.33 1.17 7.30
N ASP A 152 13.56 1.50 6.95
CA ASP A 152 14.72 1.41 7.84
C ASP A 152 14.54 2.30 9.07
N VAL A 153 14.06 3.52 8.89
CA VAL A 153 13.73 4.43 10.00
C VAL A 153 12.62 3.84 10.88
N GLN A 154 11.56 3.29 10.26
CA GLN A 154 10.41 2.72 10.98
C GLN A 154 10.77 1.48 11.78
N LEU A 155 11.72 0.70 11.31
CA LEU A 155 12.19 -0.54 11.95
C LEU A 155 13.45 -0.37 12.79
N GLU A 156 13.91 0.86 13.00
CA GLU A 156 15.08 1.15 13.84
C GLU A 156 14.95 0.47 15.22
N GLY A 157 16.01 -0.23 15.65
CA GLY A 157 16.02 -1.01 16.89
C GLY A 157 15.36 -2.38 16.80
N LYS A 158 14.81 -2.78 15.65
CA LYS A 158 14.33 -4.14 15.42
C LYS A 158 15.48 -5.08 15.09
N ASN A 159 15.24 -6.38 15.27
CA ASN A 159 16.18 -7.44 14.88
C ASN A 159 16.51 -7.35 13.39
N GLU A 160 17.76 -7.51 13.03
CA GLU A 160 18.25 -7.45 11.65
C GLU A 160 17.55 -8.44 10.72
N LYS A 161 17.21 -9.63 11.21
CA LYS A 161 16.45 -10.61 10.45
C LYS A 161 15.07 -10.06 10.04
N ILE A 162 14.38 -9.38 10.95
CA ILE A 162 13.08 -8.74 10.67
C ILE A 162 13.25 -7.64 9.62
N MET A 163 14.27 -6.80 9.77
CA MET A 163 14.56 -5.73 8.81
C MET A 163 14.82 -6.29 7.42
N ASN A 164 15.68 -7.31 7.31
CA ASN A 164 16.03 -7.93 6.04
C ASN A 164 14.84 -8.62 5.36
N MET A 165 13.98 -9.31 6.12
CA MET A 165 12.75 -9.91 5.55
C MET A 165 11.83 -8.85 4.97
N ASN A 166 11.63 -7.72 5.65
CA ASN A 166 10.78 -6.64 5.15
C ASN A 166 11.37 -5.97 3.90
N ARG A 167 12.67 -5.72 3.88
CA ARG A 167 13.36 -5.19 2.69
C ARG A 167 13.25 -6.15 1.51
N GLU A 168 13.50 -7.43 1.74
CA GLU A 168 13.43 -8.46 0.68
C GLU A 168 12.01 -8.59 0.13
N ALA A 169 10.99 -8.60 1.00
CA ALA A 169 9.60 -8.64 0.60
C ALA A 169 9.24 -7.45 -0.33
N MET A 170 9.69 -6.24 0.02
CA MET A 170 9.45 -5.04 -0.79
C MET A 170 10.16 -5.13 -2.16
N LYS A 171 11.41 -5.59 -2.19
CA LYS A 171 12.16 -5.80 -3.44
C LYS A 171 11.50 -6.84 -4.34
N ARG A 172 11.05 -7.95 -3.77
CA ARG A 172 10.36 -9.01 -4.52
C ARG A 172 9.01 -8.55 -5.07
N GLY A 173 8.28 -7.72 -4.32
CA GLY A 173 7.08 -7.09 -4.82
C GLY A 173 7.34 -6.21 -6.06
N ALA A 174 8.41 -5.44 -6.04
CA ALA A 174 8.83 -4.63 -7.20
C ALA A 174 9.22 -5.51 -8.41
N GLN A 175 9.91 -6.62 -8.19
CA GLN A 175 10.31 -7.56 -9.25
C GLN A 175 9.11 -8.26 -9.90
N LEU A 176 8.04 -8.51 -9.14
CA LEU A 176 6.83 -9.19 -9.63
C LEU A 176 6.17 -8.45 -10.81
N VAL A 177 6.25 -7.13 -10.83
CA VAL A 177 5.56 -6.25 -11.77
C VAL A 177 6.49 -5.50 -12.74
N GLY A 178 7.76 -5.87 -12.70
CA GLY A 178 8.87 -5.28 -13.48
C GLY A 178 8.77 -5.41 -14.99
#